data_023ee25fd3b2c2cc4e986154257d4ef7
#
_entry.id   023ee25fd3b2c2cc4e986154257d4ef7
#
_cell.length_a   1.000
_cell.length_b   1.000
_cell.length_c   1.000
_cell.angle_alpha   90.00
_cell.angle_beta   90.00
_cell.angle_gamma   90.00
#
_symmetry.space_group_name_H-M   'P 1'
#
loop_
_entity.id
_entity.type
_entity.pdbx_description
1 polymer ?
#
loop_
_entity_poly.entity_id
_entity_poly.type
_entity_poly.pdbx_seq_one_letter_code
_entity_poly.pdbx_strand_id
1 'polypeptide(L)'
;MARNVVLIYPNAGQDVLGINVGLPLSLLYVGTALKKAGFGVTILDERTTADLESLIKESLASNPLFVGISSMTGYQIRHGLTIAQLTRDLNPRVPLVWGGVHPTIHPDSTVRHKLVDIVAVGEGEETCVELARAFENKEDLSKVRGIVFKEGEKIVHTPERPKSDLNALQSPDYSLVDLNRYFTIGHISRTKQLQIVTSRGCPFHCGYCYLQLPELRGYRTLSADRVYSDIEYLRDNYGIRSVFFYDDYFFGNRQRVLEFVELIEQRPLGVQFEVSCRIDFLARESDEFLARIRKAGFTELLIGVESGSDRILKLIHKGFIREQVITANRKMSKAGIGSKLSWMAGFPTETKAEFFETVDLMLQLTDENPFCSLTPLGIYTPYPGTELYESCKKSFGAVFPETLDGWADYQWQKNNNLFLDPDDFRLLTRLNVASRFFDPKLFQRFGQKRFRFLIMALYYTYGSLIRLRVRRRFFGLMPEITILNWLQNYYIDSIHKKCQSHQNAAAGN
;
A
#
# COMPACT_ATOMS: atom_id res chain seq x y z
N MET A 1 12.38 34.89 -8.53
CA MET A 1 11.11 34.14 -8.58
C MET A 1 11.20 32.99 -7.61
N ALA A 2 10.14 32.63 -6.90
CA ALA A 2 10.17 31.52 -5.98
C ALA A 2 10.36 30.22 -6.79
N ARG A 3 11.44 29.48 -6.50
CA ARG A 3 11.75 28.18 -7.12
C ARG A 3 11.12 27.06 -6.28
N ASN A 4 9.84 27.18 -5.96
CA ASN A 4 9.16 26.25 -5.06
C ASN A 4 8.22 25.30 -5.81
N VAL A 5 8.11 24.06 -5.31
CA VAL A 5 7.16 23.03 -5.76
C VAL A 5 6.39 22.54 -4.54
N VAL A 6 5.07 22.41 -4.68
CA VAL A 6 4.20 21.85 -3.64
C VAL A 6 3.79 20.44 -4.06
N LEU A 7 4.02 19.47 -3.18
CA LEU A 7 3.64 18.06 -3.39
C LEU A 7 2.61 17.66 -2.35
N ILE A 8 1.47 17.12 -2.78
CA ILE A 8 0.36 16.78 -1.89
C ILE A 8 0.07 15.29 -1.95
N TYR A 9 -0.02 14.65 -0.78
CA TYR A 9 -0.44 13.25 -0.61
C TYR A 9 -1.87 13.21 -0.09
N PRO A 10 -2.85 12.93 -0.96
CA PRO A 10 -4.25 12.83 -0.55
C PRO A 10 -4.51 11.59 0.31
N ASN A 11 -5.57 11.62 1.11
CA ASN A 11 -5.99 10.49 1.93
C ASN A 11 -6.37 9.28 1.05
N ALA A 12 -5.82 8.12 1.39
CA ALA A 12 -6.07 6.87 0.66
C ALA A 12 -7.32 6.10 1.15
N GLY A 13 -8.04 6.64 2.14
CA GLY A 13 -9.29 6.07 2.68
C GLY A 13 -9.12 4.89 3.63
N GLN A 14 -7.91 4.39 3.81
CA GLN A 14 -7.58 3.33 4.76
C GLN A 14 -6.83 3.85 6.00
N ASP A 15 -6.40 5.08 5.93
CA ASP A 15 -5.62 5.75 6.95
C ASP A 15 -6.58 6.34 7.99
N VAL A 16 -6.79 5.64 9.08
CA VAL A 16 -7.50 6.18 10.22
C VAL A 16 -6.53 7.07 10.99
N LEU A 17 -6.86 8.33 11.18
CA LEU A 17 -6.04 9.29 11.94
C LEU A 17 -5.47 8.67 13.22
N GLY A 18 -4.16 8.50 13.27
CA GLY A 18 -3.43 8.02 14.44
C GLY A 18 -3.18 6.51 14.55
N ILE A 19 -3.60 5.68 13.54
CA ILE A 19 -3.40 4.22 13.57
C ILE A 19 -2.50 3.77 12.45
N ASN A 20 -1.41 4.05 12.09
CA ASN A 20 -0.52 3.57 11.03
C ASN A 20 -0.54 4.41 9.74
N VAL A 21 -0.24 5.68 9.86
CA VAL A 21 0.06 6.49 8.67
C VAL A 21 1.50 6.16 8.23
N GLY A 22 1.64 5.49 7.09
CA GLY A 22 2.95 5.24 6.49
C GLY A 22 3.53 6.50 5.86
N LEU A 23 4.87 6.57 5.74
CA LEU A 23 5.55 7.67 5.07
C LEU A 23 5.03 7.85 3.64
N PRO A 24 4.87 9.09 3.15
CA PRO A 24 4.57 9.37 1.74
C PRO A 24 5.85 9.19 0.89
N LEU A 25 6.38 7.96 0.84
CA LEU A 25 7.70 7.65 0.26
C LEU A 25 7.83 8.12 -1.19
N SER A 26 6.77 8.00 -2.00
CA SER A 26 6.78 8.50 -3.38
C SER A 26 7.09 10.00 -3.44
N LEU A 27 6.45 10.80 -2.59
CA LEU A 27 6.68 12.25 -2.54
C LEU A 27 8.01 12.60 -1.89
N LEU A 28 8.50 11.80 -0.94
CA LEU A 28 9.82 11.99 -0.35
C LEU A 28 10.93 11.79 -1.39
N TYR A 29 10.86 10.75 -2.24
CA TYR A 29 11.84 10.54 -3.32
C TYR A 29 11.79 11.67 -4.35
N VAL A 30 10.59 12.06 -4.81
CA VAL A 30 10.42 13.19 -5.74
C VAL A 30 10.91 14.50 -5.11
N GLY A 31 10.53 14.77 -3.87
CA GLY A 31 10.93 15.98 -3.15
C GLY A 31 12.45 16.04 -2.92
N THR A 32 13.08 14.90 -2.62
CA THR A 32 14.54 14.80 -2.49
C THR A 32 15.24 15.14 -3.80
N ALA A 33 14.76 14.60 -4.93
CA ALA A 33 15.31 14.91 -6.25
C ALA A 33 15.17 16.39 -6.62
N LEU A 34 14.00 16.99 -6.37
CA LEU A 34 13.76 18.42 -6.56
C LEU A 34 14.67 19.29 -5.69
N LYS A 35 14.79 18.97 -4.40
CA LYS A 35 15.67 19.69 -3.46
C LYS A 35 17.13 19.62 -3.88
N LYS A 36 17.61 18.45 -4.33
CA LYS A 36 18.96 18.27 -4.90
C LYS A 36 19.19 19.13 -6.14
N ALA A 37 18.14 19.30 -6.97
CA ALA A 37 18.20 20.16 -8.15
C ALA A 37 18.12 21.66 -7.84
N GLY A 38 18.02 22.03 -6.54
CA GLY A 38 18.02 23.42 -6.05
C GLY A 38 16.64 24.05 -5.98
N PHE A 39 15.56 23.27 -6.04
CA PHE A 39 14.19 23.76 -5.84
C PHE A 39 13.79 23.72 -4.37
N GLY A 40 12.99 24.71 -3.94
CA GLY A 40 12.25 24.63 -2.69
C GLY A 40 11.16 23.55 -2.82
N VAL A 41 10.91 22.81 -1.76
CA VAL A 41 9.89 21.74 -1.74
C VAL A 41 9.06 21.83 -0.48
N THR A 42 7.75 21.81 -0.66
CA THR A 42 6.78 21.68 0.43
C THR A 42 5.99 20.38 0.22
N ILE A 43 6.01 19.47 1.19
CA ILE A 43 5.19 18.25 1.17
C ILE A 43 4.04 18.43 2.15
N LEU A 44 2.81 18.31 1.65
CA LEU A 44 1.58 18.32 2.44
C LEU A 44 0.96 16.93 2.41
N ASP A 45 0.72 16.36 3.59
CA ASP A 45 0.08 15.05 3.72
C ASP A 45 -1.26 15.22 4.45
N GLU A 46 -2.36 15.03 3.71
CA GLU A 46 -3.72 15.16 4.23
C GLU A 46 -3.97 14.25 5.44
N ARG A 47 -3.32 13.11 5.51
CA ARG A 47 -3.50 12.11 6.57
C ARG A 47 -2.94 12.56 7.92
N THR A 48 -1.99 13.49 7.90
CA THR A 48 -1.30 13.98 9.12
C THR A 48 -1.61 15.42 9.45
N THR A 49 -2.43 16.08 8.62
CA THR A 49 -2.68 17.52 8.69
C THR A 49 -4.14 17.78 9.06
N ALA A 50 -4.39 18.55 10.12
CA ALA A 50 -5.75 18.90 10.56
C ALA A 50 -6.39 20.00 9.72
N ASP A 51 -5.59 20.95 9.24
CA ASP A 51 -6.03 22.10 8.41
C ASP A 51 -5.21 22.14 7.12
N LEU A 52 -5.58 21.28 6.19
CA LEU A 52 -4.93 21.20 4.88
C LEU A 52 -5.21 22.46 4.03
N GLU A 53 -6.42 23.03 4.15
CA GLU A 53 -6.83 24.19 3.37
C GLU A 53 -5.92 25.40 3.64
N SER A 54 -5.71 25.74 4.91
CA SER A 54 -4.80 26.84 5.29
C SER A 54 -3.38 26.61 4.81
N LEU A 55 -2.87 25.37 4.90
CA LEU A 55 -1.52 25.07 4.42
C LEU A 55 -1.39 25.14 2.89
N ILE A 56 -2.42 24.73 2.15
CA ILE A 56 -2.45 24.93 0.68
C ILE A 56 -2.42 26.42 0.36
N LYS A 57 -3.27 27.21 1.01
CA LYS A 57 -3.33 28.67 0.80
C LYS A 57 -1.99 29.33 1.08
N GLU A 58 -1.33 29.01 2.19
CA GLU A 58 0.00 29.49 2.54
C GLU A 58 1.04 29.08 1.50
N SER A 59 1.04 27.81 1.09
CA SER A 59 1.98 27.30 0.09
C SER A 59 1.81 27.97 -1.27
N LEU A 60 0.57 28.27 -1.69
CA LEU A 60 0.26 28.96 -2.94
C LEU A 60 0.68 30.43 -2.94
N ALA A 61 0.79 31.09 -1.77
CA ALA A 61 1.28 32.45 -1.66
C ALA A 61 2.74 32.62 -2.15
N SER A 62 3.51 31.51 -2.14
CA SER A 62 4.88 31.49 -2.69
C SER A 62 4.94 31.43 -4.23
N ASN A 63 3.80 31.37 -4.93
CA ASN A 63 3.68 31.14 -6.37
C ASN A 63 4.50 29.93 -6.85
N PRO A 64 4.16 28.71 -6.41
CA PRO A 64 4.92 27.54 -6.80
C PRO A 64 4.88 27.30 -8.30
N LEU A 65 5.92 26.65 -8.84
CA LEU A 65 6.03 26.28 -10.25
C LEU A 65 4.92 25.33 -10.67
N PHE A 66 4.54 24.41 -9.78
CA PHE A 66 3.39 23.52 -9.93
C PHE A 66 2.97 22.94 -8.57
N VAL A 67 1.76 22.39 -8.54
CA VAL A 67 1.27 21.54 -7.44
C VAL A 67 1.18 20.11 -7.94
N GLY A 68 1.94 19.21 -7.33
CA GLY A 68 1.95 17.77 -7.63
C GLY A 68 1.00 16.99 -6.70
N ILE A 69 0.12 16.17 -7.26
CA ILE A 69 -0.85 15.33 -6.52
C ILE A 69 -0.57 13.87 -6.83
N SER A 70 -0.29 13.07 -5.79
CA SER A 70 -0.10 11.62 -5.93
C SER A 70 -1.43 10.88 -5.82
N SER A 71 -1.68 9.88 -6.69
CA SER A 71 -2.91 9.11 -6.57
C SER A 71 -2.78 7.63 -6.97
N MET A 72 -3.50 6.81 -6.21
CA MET A 72 -3.86 5.42 -6.53
C MET A 72 -5.33 5.37 -6.93
N THR A 73 -5.74 4.29 -7.59
CA THR A 73 -7.14 4.06 -7.98
C THR A 73 -8.06 4.03 -6.74
N GLY A 74 -9.21 4.68 -6.83
CA GLY A 74 -10.23 4.70 -5.79
C GLY A 74 -10.19 5.96 -4.93
N TYR A 75 -10.30 5.80 -3.63
CA TYR A 75 -10.55 6.88 -2.67
C TYR A 75 -9.55 8.05 -2.76
N GLN A 76 -8.30 7.76 -3.05
CA GLN A 76 -7.25 8.78 -3.17
C GLN A 76 -7.49 9.73 -4.35
N ILE A 77 -8.11 9.25 -5.43
CA ILE A 77 -8.54 10.13 -6.54
C ILE A 77 -9.57 11.13 -6.06
N ARG A 78 -10.58 10.70 -5.28
CA ARG A 78 -11.63 11.59 -4.75
C ARG A 78 -11.04 12.73 -3.92
N HIS A 79 -10.18 12.40 -2.98
CA HIS A 79 -9.48 13.39 -2.16
C HIS A 79 -8.58 14.29 -3.01
N GLY A 80 -7.86 13.70 -3.97
CA GLY A 80 -7.04 14.45 -4.92
C GLY A 80 -7.85 15.46 -5.74
N LEU A 81 -9.06 15.08 -6.21
CA LEU A 81 -9.96 16.00 -6.92
C LEU A 81 -10.46 17.14 -6.03
N THR A 82 -10.78 16.87 -4.77
CA THR A 82 -11.15 17.92 -3.79
C THR A 82 -10.00 18.90 -3.58
N ILE A 83 -8.78 18.39 -3.40
CA ILE A 83 -7.56 19.21 -3.24
C ILE A 83 -7.28 20.02 -4.51
N ALA A 84 -7.41 19.41 -5.68
CA ALA A 84 -7.20 20.06 -6.97
C ALA A 84 -8.23 21.18 -7.20
N GLN A 85 -9.51 20.98 -6.85
CA GLN A 85 -10.53 22.00 -6.95
C GLN A 85 -10.22 23.19 -6.02
N LEU A 86 -9.92 22.92 -4.75
CA LEU A 86 -9.50 23.95 -3.79
C LEU A 86 -8.28 24.74 -4.29
N THR A 87 -7.28 24.04 -4.81
CA THR A 87 -6.07 24.68 -5.37
C THR A 87 -6.42 25.57 -6.56
N ARG A 88 -7.31 25.13 -7.45
CA ARG A 88 -7.77 25.87 -8.63
C ARG A 88 -8.58 27.11 -8.25
N ASP A 89 -9.41 27.01 -7.20
CA ASP A 89 -10.21 28.12 -6.69
C ASP A 89 -9.33 29.21 -6.07
N LEU A 90 -8.27 28.81 -5.35
CA LEU A 90 -7.31 29.73 -4.73
C LEU A 90 -6.30 30.33 -5.73
N ASN A 91 -5.84 29.54 -6.71
CA ASN A 91 -4.91 29.98 -7.75
C ASN A 91 -5.24 29.33 -9.09
N PRO A 92 -6.06 29.97 -9.96
CA PRO A 92 -6.49 29.40 -11.25
C PRO A 92 -5.35 29.11 -12.24
N ARG A 93 -4.16 29.68 -12.04
CA ARG A 93 -3.05 29.58 -13.00
C ARG A 93 -1.97 28.58 -12.61
N VAL A 94 -1.93 28.09 -11.38
CA VAL A 94 -0.90 27.15 -10.97
C VAL A 94 -1.10 25.80 -11.69
N PRO A 95 -0.06 25.24 -12.34
CA PRO A 95 -0.17 23.95 -12.99
C PRO A 95 -0.45 22.83 -11.98
N LEU A 96 -1.40 21.95 -12.30
CA LEU A 96 -1.75 20.75 -11.53
C LEU A 96 -1.16 19.51 -12.20
N VAL A 97 -0.16 18.92 -11.57
CA VAL A 97 0.55 17.72 -12.05
C VAL A 97 0.09 16.50 -11.25
N TRP A 98 -0.50 15.52 -11.93
CA TRP A 98 -0.91 14.28 -11.28
C TRP A 98 0.09 13.16 -11.57
N GLY A 99 0.43 12.40 -10.53
CA GLY A 99 1.33 11.26 -10.63
C GLY A 99 0.90 10.11 -9.71
N GLY A 100 1.69 9.04 -9.70
CA GLY A 100 1.40 7.82 -8.95
C GLY A 100 0.82 6.72 -9.83
N VAL A 101 0.32 5.65 -9.20
CA VAL A 101 -0.06 4.43 -9.89
C VAL A 101 -1.23 4.65 -10.85
N HIS A 102 -2.32 5.30 -10.41
CA HIS A 102 -3.49 5.47 -11.26
C HIS A 102 -3.23 6.34 -12.50
N PRO A 103 -2.63 7.55 -12.38
CA PRO A 103 -2.27 8.35 -13.55
C PRO A 103 -1.30 7.66 -14.51
N THR A 104 -0.42 6.80 -14.00
CA THR A 104 0.50 6.00 -14.81
C THR A 104 -0.26 4.96 -15.64
N ILE A 105 -1.28 4.30 -15.07
CA ILE A 105 -2.05 3.24 -15.75
C ILE A 105 -3.09 3.84 -16.70
N HIS A 106 -3.67 4.98 -16.34
CA HIS A 106 -4.73 5.66 -17.08
C HIS A 106 -4.39 7.12 -17.38
N PRO A 107 -3.29 7.40 -18.11
CA PRO A 107 -2.86 8.77 -18.34
C PRO A 107 -3.89 9.59 -19.12
N ASP A 108 -4.51 9.03 -20.15
CA ASP A 108 -5.45 9.72 -21.02
C ASP A 108 -6.74 10.11 -20.30
N SER A 109 -7.35 9.17 -19.58
CA SER A 109 -8.57 9.47 -18.82
C SER A 109 -8.30 10.45 -17.69
N THR A 110 -7.11 10.40 -17.10
CA THR A 110 -6.68 11.32 -16.06
C THR A 110 -6.48 12.73 -16.62
N VAL A 111 -5.72 12.88 -17.72
CA VAL A 111 -5.42 14.21 -18.26
C VAL A 111 -6.65 14.89 -18.91
N ARG A 112 -7.67 14.13 -19.32
CA ARG A 112 -8.93 14.69 -19.82
C ARG A 112 -9.71 15.45 -18.77
N HIS A 113 -9.50 15.15 -17.49
CA HIS A 113 -10.21 15.83 -16.43
C HIS A 113 -9.79 17.30 -16.32
N LYS A 114 -10.76 18.21 -16.07
CA LYS A 114 -10.52 19.67 -16.02
C LYS A 114 -9.56 20.14 -14.92
N LEU A 115 -9.39 19.35 -13.87
CA LEU A 115 -8.49 19.61 -12.74
C LEU A 115 -7.11 18.92 -12.91
N VAL A 116 -6.76 18.53 -14.12
CA VAL A 116 -5.47 17.91 -14.44
C VAL A 116 -4.87 18.63 -15.64
N ASP A 117 -3.71 19.24 -15.45
CA ASP A 117 -3.00 19.90 -16.56
C ASP A 117 -1.97 18.94 -17.17
N ILE A 118 -1.26 18.19 -16.33
CA ILE A 118 -0.19 17.28 -16.72
C ILE A 118 -0.31 15.99 -15.91
N VAL A 119 -0.02 14.86 -16.55
CA VAL A 119 0.20 13.56 -15.91
C VAL A 119 1.67 13.20 -15.99
N ALA A 120 2.30 12.91 -14.83
CA ALA A 120 3.63 12.30 -14.76
C ALA A 120 3.47 10.77 -14.75
N VAL A 121 3.97 10.11 -15.79
CA VAL A 121 3.86 8.67 -16.02
C VAL A 121 5.11 7.96 -15.49
N GLY A 122 4.93 6.91 -14.70
CA GLY A 122 6.02 6.11 -14.13
C GLY A 122 6.71 6.76 -12.94
N GLU A 123 8.04 6.71 -12.91
CA GLU A 123 8.85 7.25 -11.82
C GLU A 123 8.99 8.77 -11.94
N GLY A 124 8.69 9.46 -10.85
CA GLY A 124 8.54 10.91 -10.85
C GLY A 124 9.79 11.72 -10.53
N GLU A 125 10.88 11.11 -10.05
CA GLU A 125 12.03 11.81 -9.52
C GLU A 125 12.67 12.75 -10.55
N GLU A 126 13.05 12.22 -11.70
CA GLU A 126 13.65 13.00 -12.78
C GLU A 126 12.60 13.81 -13.55
N THR A 127 11.41 13.23 -13.77
CA THR A 127 10.31 13.88 -14.48
C THR A 127 9.90 15.19 -13.80
N CYS A 128 9.75 15.19 -12.47
CA CYS A 128 9.39 16.40 -11.72
C CYS A 128 10.51 17.47 -11.73
N VAL A 129 11.77 17.04 -11.74
CA VAL A 129 12.90 17.99 -11.88
C VAL A 129 12.91 18.65 -13.26
N GLU A 130 12.70 17.87 -14.34
CA GLU A 130 12.61 18.44 -15.70
C GLU A 130 11.39 19.34 -15.85
N LEU A 131 10.23 18.97 -15.31
CA LEU A 131 9.04 19.82 -15.29
C LEU A 131 9.30 21.14 -14.54
N ALA A 132 9.94 21.08 -13.38
CA ALA A 132 10.24 22.28 -12.61
C ALA A 132 11.16 23.24 -13.40
N ARG A 133 12.17 22.69 -14.10
CA ARG A 133 13.05 23.47 -14.99
C ARG A 133 12.30 24.04 -16.19
N ALA A 134 11.44 23.25 -16.82
CA ALA A 134 10.65 23.68 -17.96
C ALA A 134 9.71 24.84 -17.57
N PHE A 135 9.05 24.77 -16.40
CA PHE A 135 8.23 25.88 -15.91
C PHE A 135 9.06 27.11 -15.53
N GLU A 136 10.20 26.92 -14.86
CA GLU A 136 11.10 28.04 -14.48
C GLU A 136 11.60 28.81 -15.72
N ASN A 137 12.03 28.05 -16.74
CA ASN A 137 12.64 28.63 -17.95
C ASN A 137 11.63 28.92 -19.06
N LYS A 138 10.34 28.58 -18.87
CA LYS A 138 9.28 28.64 -19.88
C LYS A 138 9.63 27.82 -21.14
N GLU A 139 10.16 26.63 -20.94
CA GLU A 139 10.54 25.72 -22.00
C GLU A 139 9.32 24.91 -22.50
N ASP A 140 9.44 24.36 -23.72
CA ASP A 140 8.44 23.51 -24.31
C ASP A 140 8.32 22.17 -23.55
N LEU A 141 7.11 21.88 -23.04
CA LEU A 141 6.80 20.66 -22.29
C LEU A 141 6.98 19.37 -23.14
N SER A 142 6.93 19.46 -24.47
CA SER A 142 7.17 18.31 -25.34
C SER A 142 8.57 17.72 -25.21
N LYS A 143 9.52 18.47 -24.63
CA LYS A 143 10.89 18.05 -24.34
C LYS A 143 11.03 17.27 -23.03
N VAL A 144 10.06 17.37 -22.13
CA VAL A 144 10.07 16.66 -20.85
C VAL A 144 9.61 15.21 -21.09
N ARG A 145 10.43 14.25 -20.69
CA ARG A 145 10.10 12.83 -20.88
C ARG A 145 9.15 12.32 -19.79
N GLY A 146 8.29 11.35 -20.18
CA GLY A 146 7.41 10.67 -19.24
C GLY A 146 6.24 11.51 -18.74
N ILE A 147 5.71 12.39 -19.60
CA ILE A 147 4.50 13.15 -19.28
C ILE A 147 3.44 13.01 -20.36
N VAL A 148 2.19 13.23 -19.95
CA VAL A 148 1.04 13.37 -20.82
C VAL A 148 0.33 14.68 -20.46
N PHE A 149 0.04 15.51 -21.47
CA PHE A 149 -0.60 16.83 -21.25
C PHE A 149 -1.54 17.18 -22.41
N LYS A 150 -2.36 18.23 -22.23
CA LYS A 150 -3.26 18.75 -23.28
C LYS A 150 -2.65 19.93 -23.99
N GLU A 151 -2.75 19.92 -25.30
CA GLU A 151 -2.47 21.05 -26.17
C GLU A 151 -3.75 21.35 -26.99
N GLY A 152 -4.58 22.25 -26.48
CA GLY A 152 -5.95 22.41 -26.95
C GLY A 152 -6.77 21.13 -26.69
N GLU A 153 -7.37 20.59 -27.74
CA GLU A 153 -8.12 19.32 -27.70
C GLU A 153 -7.24 18.07 -27.85
N LYS A 154 -5.97 18.26 -28.21
CA LYS A 154 -5.06 17.16 -28.47
C LYS A 154 -4.39 16.71 -27.17
N ILE A 155 -4.35 15.37 -26.93
CA ILE A 155 -3.51 14.77 -25.90
C ILE A 155 -2.15 14.47 -26.51
N VAL A 156 -1.11 14.99 -25.84
CA VAL A 156 0.28 14.80 -26.23
C VAL A 156 0.96 13.86 -25.25
N HIS A 157 1.52 12.77 -25.76
CA HIS A 157 2.38 11.85 -25.02
C HIS A 157 3.83 12.14 -25.38
N THR A 158 4.64 12.41 -24.39
CA THR A 158 6.09 12.54 -24.61
C THR A 158 6.77 11.16 -24.56
N PRO A 159 8.01 11.04 -25.06
CA PRO A 159 8.72 9.77 -25.01
C PRO A 159 8.85 9.23 -23.57
N GLU A 160 8.68 7.91 -23.42
CA GLU A 160 8.86 7.25 -22.13
C GLU A 160 10.22 7.57 -21.51
N ARG A 161 10.21 7.67 -20.18
CA ARG A 161 11.44 7.78 -19.41
C ARG A 161 11.99 6.40 -19.10
N PRO A 162 13.27 6.13 -19.37
CA PRO A 162 13.93 4.92 -18.87
C PRO A 162 13.88 4.87 -17.34
N LYS A 163 13.73 3.68 -16.79
CA LYS A 163 13.73 3.49 -15.32
C LYS A 163 15.10 3.84 -14.74
N SER A 164 15.11 4.60 -13.66
CA SER A 164 16.33 5.05 -12.99
C SER A 164 17.09 3.89 -12.34
N ASP A 165 18.41 3.95 -12.30
CA ASP A 165 19.19 3.14 -11.37
C ASP A 165 18.92 3.59 -9.94
N LEU A 166 18.39 2.67 -9.11
CA LEU A 166 18.05 3.00 -7.73
C LEU A 166 19.25 3.42 -6.89
N ASN A 167 20.45 2.91 -7.19
CA ASN A 167 21.67 3.27 -6.47
C ASN A 167 22.17 4.67 -6.84
N ALA A 168 21.77 5.22 -7.98
CA ALA A 168 22.04 6.60 -8.36
C ALA A 168 21.08 7.60 -7.68
N LEU A 169 19.91 7.13 -7.20
CA LEU A 169 18.99 7.96 -6.43
C LEU A 169 19.54 8.22 -5.02
N GLN A 170 19.30 9.41 -4.50
CA GLN A 170 19.62 9.72 -3.10
C GLN A 170 18.64 9.03 -2.14
N SER A 171 19.10 8.80 -0.90
CA SER A 171 18.21 8.46 0.21
C SER A 171 17.18 9.56 0.42
N PRO A 172 15.96 9.23 0.81
CA PRO A 172 14.93 10.22 1.09
C PRO A 172 15.42 11.28 2.08
N ASP A 173 15.20 12.54 1.76
CA ASP A 173 15.45 13.63 2.71
C ASP A 173 14.28 13.71 3.69
N TYR A 174 14.45 13.08 4.83
CA TYR A 174 13.44 13.02 5.88
C TYR A 174 13.13 14.37 6.52
N SER A 175 13.95 15.41 6.27
CA SER A 175 13.66 16.76 6.75
C SER A 175 12.48 17.43 6.02
N LEU A 176 12.01 16.84 4.92
CA LEU A 176 10.85 17.32 4.16
C LEU A 176 9.51 17.04 4.84
N VAL A 177 9.51 16.25 5.89
CA VAL A 177 8.30 15.89 6.67
C VAL A 177 8.60 15.84 8.16
N ASP A 178 7.57 16.01 9.00
CA ASP A 178 7.71 15.74 10.45
C ASP A 178 7.62 14.24 10.70
N LEU A 179 8.77 13.57 10.79
CA LEU A 179 8.86 12.12 11.00
C LEU A 179 8.11 11.61 12.23
N ASN A 180 7.89 12.45 13.26
CA ASN A 180 7.18 12.03 14.48
C ASN A 180 5.73 11.62 14.18
N ARG A 181 5.15 12.11 13.09
CA ARG A 181 3.80 11.77 12.64
C ARG A 181 3.71 10.40 11.94
N TYR A 182 4.84 9.79 11.58
CA TYR A 182 4.91 8.56 10.78
C TYR A 182 5.53 7.36 11.49
N PHE A 183 6.04 7.55 12.70
CA PHE A 183 6.53 6.42 13.46
C PHE A 183 5.38 5.50 13.86
N THR A 184 5.55 4.23 13.53
CA THR A 184 4.63 3.17 13.92
C THR A 184 5.28 2.28 14.98
N ILE A 185 4.52 1.33 15.49
CA ILE A 185 5.04 0.27 16.37
C ILE A 185 5.00 -1.04 15.59
N GLY A 186 6.17 -1.62 15.39
CA GLY A 186 6.31 -2.88 14.69
C GLY A 186 5.43 -3.98 15.29
N HIS A 187 4.86 -4.79 14.43
CA HIS A 187 3.85 -5.76 14.84
C HIS A 187 4.40 -6.80 15.82
N ILE A 188 5.52 -7.42 15.49
CA ILE A 188 6.19 -8.40 16.35
C ILE A 188 7.20 -7.73 17.25
N SER A 189 8.00 -6.81 16.71
CA SER A 189 9.09 -6.13 17.43
C SER A 189 8.62 -5.31 18.63
N ARG A 190 7.39 -4.77 18.57
CA ARG A 190 6.82 -3.83 19.56
C ARG A 190 7.71 -2.61 19.82
N THR A 191 8.56 -2.27 18.87
CA THR A 191 9.49 -1.14 18.92
C THR A 191 9.14 -0.09 17.87
N LYS A 192 9.75 1.09 18.00
CA LYS A 192 9.61 2.21 17.06
C LYS A 192 10.04 1.79 15.66
N GLN A 193 9.12 1.88 14.72
CA GLN A 193 9.27 1.39 13.36
C GLN A 193 9.10 2.52 12.33
N LEU A 194 9.84 2.42 11.23
CA LEU A 194 9.69 3.26 10.06
C LEU A 194 9.67 2.40 8.79
N GLN A 195 9.06 2.93 7.73
CA GLN A 195 8.99 2.28 6.43
C GLN A 195 10.10 2.78 5.52
N ILE A 196 10.69 1.87 4.73
CA ILE A 196 11.64 2.19 3.65
C ILE A 196 11.34 1.37 2.40
N VAL A 197 11.84 1.81 1.26
CA VAL A 197 11.83 1.07 -0.01
C VAL A 197 13.26 0.77 -0.42
N THR A 198 13.57 -0.50 -0.66
CA THR A 198 14.93 -0.95 -1.06
C THR A 198 14.93 -1.66 -2.41
N SER A 199 13.76 -1.93 -2.97
CA SER A 199 13.59 -2.45 -4.31
C SER A 199 12.29 -1.92 -4.92
N ARG A 200 12.22 -1.88 -6.24
CA ARG A 200 11.00 -1.53 -6.99
C ARG A 200 10.69 -2.59 -8.02
N GLY A 201 9.41 -2.91 -8.14
CA GLY A 201 8.90 -3.92 -9.04
C GLY A 201 9.04 -5.35 -8.51
N CYS A 202 8.54 -6.29 -9.28
CA CYS A 202 8.47 -7.70 -8.94
C CYS A 202 8.79 -8.55 -10.19
N PRO A 203 9.59 -9.63 -10.10
CA PRO A 203 9.93 -10.46 -11.25
C PRO A 203 8.82 -11.46 -11.63
N PHE A 204 7.74 -11.53 -10.85
CA PHE A 204 6.65 -12.48 -11.06
C PHE A 204 5.50 -11.91 -11.88
N HIS A 205 4.63 -12.79 -12.42
CA HIS A 205 3.58 -12.45 -13.38
C HIS A 205 2.18 -12.80 -12.86
N CYS A 206 1.86 -12.42 -11.61
CA CYS A 206 0.52 -12.66 -11.06
C CYS A 206 -0.55 -11.89 -11.86
N GLY A 207 -1.55 -12.62 -12.40
CA GLY A 207 -2.52 -12.08 -13.36
C GLY A 207 -3.45 -10.97 -12.82
N TYR A 208 -3.48 -10.75 -11.50
CA TYR A 208 -4.25 -9.70 -10.84
C TYR A 208 -3.41 -8.46 -10.46
N CYS A 209 -2.10 -8.49 -10.67
CA CYS A 209 -1.18 -7.50 -10.12
C CYS A 209 -0.80 -6.44 -11.15
N TYR A 210 -1.00 -5.17 -10.84
CA TYR A 210 -0.66 -4.05 -11.72
C TYR A 210 0.84 -3.89 -11.99
N LEU A 211 1.74 -4.50 -11.19
CA LEU A 211 3.18 -4.50 -11.45
C LEU A 211 3.59 -5.23 -12.74
N GLN A 212 2.63 -5.90 -13.41
CA GLN A 212 2.85 -6.53 -14.71
C GLN A 212 2.75 -5.55 -15.88
N LEU A 213 2.21 -4.38 -15.65
CA LEU A 213 2.07 -3.36 -16.69
C LEU A 213 3.45 -2.87 -17.15
N PRO A 214 3.63 -2.61 -18.45
CA PRO A 214 4.93 -2.22 -19.02
C PRO A 214 5.58 -1.05 -18.28
N GLU A 215 4.79 -0.05 -17.90
CA GLU A 215 5.23 1.16 -17.20
C GLU A 215 5.78 0.89 -15.79
N LEU A 216 5.30 -0.17 -15.14
CA LEU A 216 5.64 -0.54 -13.77
C LEU A 216 6.55 -1.77 -13.68
N ARG A 217 6.59 -2.60 -14.74
CA ARG A 217 7.30 -3.86 -14.79
C ARG A 217 8.82 -3.67 -14.67
N GLY A 218 9.47 -4.60 -14.00
CA GLY A 218 10.93 -4.68 -13.88
C GLY A 218 11.36 -4.63 -12.41
N TYR A 219 12.30 -5.49 -12.06
CA TYR A 219 12.81 -5.62 -10.70
C TYR A 219 14.20 -4.99 -10.59
N ARG A 220 14.36 -4.03 -9.69
CA ARG A 220 15.61 -3.32 -9.41
C ARG A 220 15.78 -3.14 -7.91
N THR A 221 17.01 -3.15 -7.43
CA THR A 221 17.31 -3.09 -5.99
C THR A 221 18.40 -2.06 -5.68
N LEU A 222 18.34 -1.51 -4.48
CA LEU A 222 19.50 -0.91 -3.85
C LEU A 222 20.53 -2.00 -3.52
N SER A 223 21.80 -1.66 -3.47
CA SER A 223 22.87 -2.54 -2.98
C SER A 223 22.69 -2.84 -1.49
N ALA A 224 23.28 -3.96 -1.03
CA ALA A 224 23.24 -4.33 0.38
C ALA A 224 23.88 -3.27 1.30
N ASP A 225 25.02 -2.70 0.88
CA ASP A 225 25.71 -1.62 1.60
C ASP A 225 24.84 -0.38 1.74
N ARG A 226 24.12 0.00 0.67
CA ARG A 226 23.23 1.15 0.71
C ARG A 226 22.07 0.93 1.68
N VAL A 227 21.43 -0.25 1.62
CA VAL A 227 20.35 -0.62 2.54
C VAL A 227 20.84 -0.60 3.98
N TYR A 228 22.03 -1.17 4.23
CA TYR A 228 22.64 -1.18 5.55
C TYR A 228 22.87 0.26 6.06
N SER A 229 23.48 1.12 5.27
CA SER A 229 23.80 2.51 5.64
C SER A 229 22.55 3.35 5.88
N ASP A 230 21.50 3.20 5.04
CA ASP A 230 20.23 3.91 5.22
C ASP A 230 19.56 3.51 6.54
N ILE A 231 19.59 2.23 6.92
CA ILE A 231 19.02 1.74 8.19
C ILE A 231 19.87 2.21 9.39
N GLU A 232 21.19 2.15 9.27
CA GLU A 232 22.11 2.65 10.29
C GLU A 232 21.86 4.13 10.56
N TYR A 233 21.73 4.95 9.52
CA TYR A 233 21.38 6.36 9.64
C TYR A 233 20.05 6.58 10.37
N LEU A 234 19.01 5.83 10.02
CA LEU A 234 17.70 5.94 10.66
C LEU A 234 17.72 5.48 12.13
N ARG A 235 18.49 4.42 12.43
CA ARG A 235 18.69 3.94 13.80
C ARG A 235 19.36 5.01 14.66
N ASP A 236 20.43 5.60 14.17
CA ASP A 236 21.30 6.48 14.95
C ASP A 236 20.70 7.88 15.11
N ASN A 237 20.03 8.41 14.07
CA ASN A 237 19.47 9.75 14.12
C ASN A 237 18.03 9.82 14.64
N TYR A 238 17.25 8.74 14.49
CA TYR A 238 15.82 8.74 14.86
C TYR A 238 15.45 7.67 15.88
N GLY A 239 16.40 6.84 16.32
CA GLY A 239 16.20 5.84 17.35
C GLY A 239 15.25 4.71 16.96
N ILE A 240 15.12 4.41 15.66
CA ILE A 240 14.30 3.27 15.21
C ILE A 240 14.93 1.95 15.65
N ARG A 241 14.09 0.95 15.91
CA ARG A 241 14.50 -0.41 16.26
C ARG A 241 13.79 -1.46 15.41
N SER A 242 12.92 -1.03 14.51
CA SER A 242 12.26 -1.87 13.53
C SER A 242 12.13 -1.14 12.19
N VAL A 243 12.26 -1.88 11.11
CA VAL A 243 12.05 -1.40 9.73
C VAL A 243 11.03 -2.27 9.05
N PHE A 244 10.06 -1.64 8.41
CA PHE A 244 9.16 -2.29 7.49
C PHE A 244 9.58 -1.97 6.06
N PHE A 245 9.96 -3.00 5.30
CA PHE A 245 10.32 -2.85 3.89
C PHE A 245 9.06 -2.80 3.04
N TYR A 246 8.76 -1.64 2.46
CA TYR A 246 7.64 -1.43 1.52
C TYR A 246 7.99 -1.90 0.10
N ASP A 247 8.90 -2.83 0.00
CA ASP A 247 9.28 -3.47 -1.25
C ASP A 247 8.12 -4.33 -1.78
N ASP A 248 7.90 -4.30 -3.09
CA ASP A 248 6.96 -5.21 -3.74
C ASP A 248 7.39 -6.67 -3.55
N TYR A 249 8.70 -6.91 -3.57
CA TYR A 249 9.30 -8.21 -3.27
C TYR A 249 10.76 -8.08 -2.85
N PHE A 250 11.06 -8.25 -1.57
CA PHE A 250 12.42 -8.07 -1.04
C PHE A 250 13.41 -9.14 -1.48
N PHE A 251 13.00 -10.41 -1.55
CA PHE A 251 13.85 -11.56 -1.80
C PHE A 251 14.12 -11.84 -3.29
N GLY A 252 13.77 -10.95 -4.19
CA GLY A 252 13.95 -11.14 -5.64
C GLY A 252 15.40 -11.23 -6.10
N ASN A 253 16.35 -10.72 -5.32
CA ASN A 253 17.79 -10.90 -5.49
C ASN A 253 18.37 -11.59 -4.24
N ARG A 254 18.50 -12.93 -4.31
CA ARG A 254 18.99 -13.75 -3.19
C ARG A 254 20.42 -13.38 -2.78
N GLN A 255 21.27 -13.05 -3.74
CA GLN A 255 22.66 -12.67 -3.46
C GLN A 255 22.73 -11.39 -2.62
N ARG A 256 21.95 -10.37 -2.98
CA ARG A 256 21.82 -9.14 -2.18
C ARG A 256 21.37 -9.43 -0.74
N VAL A 257 20.40 -10.35 -0.56
CA VAL A 257 19.93 -10.72 0.77
C VAL A 257 21.04 -11.34 1.60
N LEU A 258 21.87 -12.22 1.01
CA LEU A 258 23.01 -12.82 1.69
C LEU A 258 24.05 -11.75 2.06
N GLU A 259 24.39 -10.86 1.15
CA GLU A 259 25.32 -9.74 1.40
C GLU A 259 24.83 -8.84 2.54
N PHE A 260 23.53 -8.51 2.56
CA PHE A 260 22.92 -7.71 3.63
C PHE A 260 22.97 -8.45 4.99
N VAL A 261 22.72 -9.76 5.00
CA VAL A 261 22.82 -10.59 6.20
C VAL A 261 24.26 -10.66 6.69
N GLU A 262 25.23 -10.81 5.80
CA GLU A 262 26.67 -10.82 6.11
C GLU A 262 27.13 -9.50 6.72
N LEU A 263 26.67 -8.37 6.20
CA LEU A 263 26.93 -7.05 6.79
C LEU A 263 26.40 -6.95 8.23
N ILE A 264 25.19 -7.47 8.47
CA ILE A 264 24.60 -7.47 9.82
C ILE A 264 25.36 -8.41 10.79
N GLU A 265 25.83 -9.57 10.30
CA GLU A 265 26.63 -10.50 11.09
C GLU A 265 27.97 -9.90 11.51
N GLN A 266 28.61 -9.15 10.61
CA GLN A 266 29.87 -8.44 10.88
C GLN A 266 29.67 -7.21 11.76
N ARG A 267 28.61 -6.47 11.53
CA ARG A 267 28.27 -5.21 12.24
C ARG A 267 26.78 -5.21 12.63
N PRO A 268 26.42 -5.72 13.82
CA PRO A 268 25.01 -5.85 14.21
C PRO A 268 24.28 -4.51 14.29
N LEU A 269 23.17 -4.39 13.54
CA LEU A 269 22.31 -3.19 13.54
C LEU A 269 21.44 -3.08 14.81
N GLY A 270 21.05 -4.20 15.42
CA GLY A 270 20.10 -4.21 16.53
C GLY A 270 18.70 -3.75 16.12
N VAL A 271 18.35 -3.92 14.84
CA VAL A 271 17.07 -3.53 14.22
C VAL A 271 16.35 -4.79 13.75
N GLN A 272 15.03 -4.83 13.89
CA GLN A 272 14.18 -5.92 13.42
C GLN A 272 13.55 -5.57 12.08
N PHE A 273 13.30 -6.59 11.24
CA PHE A 273 12.84 -6.42 9.87
C PHE A 273 11.52 -7.13 9.63
N GLU A 274 10.59 -6.42 9.02
CA GLU A 274 9.33 -6.91 8.47
C GLU A 274 9.38 -6.72 6.96
N VAL A 275 9.26 -7.81 6.16
CA VAL A 275 9.50 -7.77 4.71
C VAL A 275 8.50 -8.58 3.92
N SER A 276 8.26 -8.19 2.65
CA SER A 276 7.45 -8.97 1.71
C SER A 276 8.20 -10.19 1.20
N CYS A 277 7.55 -11.35 1.21
CA CYS A 277 8.10 -12.63 0.76
C CYS A 277 7.07 -13.44 -0.03
N ARG A 278 7.53 -14.52 -0.68
CA ARG A 278 6.69 -15.47 -1.40
C ARG A 278 6.86 -16.88 -0.87
N ILE A 279 5.81 -17.68 -1.00
CA ILE A 279 5.78 -19.08 -0.58
C ILE A 279 6.80 -19.96 -1.32
N ASP A 280 6.89 -19.81 -2.63
CA ASP A 280 7.78 -20.61 -3.47
C ASP A 280 9.27 -20.37 -3.15
N PHE A 281 9.63 -19.18 -2.69
CA PHE A 281 10.96 -18.91 -2.15
C PHE A 281 11.18 -19.68 -0.85
N LEU A 282 10.31 -19.52 0.13
CA LEU A 282 10.44 -20.13 1.45
C LEU A 282 10.42 -21.67 1.42
N ALA A 283 9.59 -22.23 0.56
CA ALA A 283 9.48 -23.69 0.41
C ALA A 283 10.79 -24.32 -0.08
N ARG A 284 11.56 -23.59 -0.91
CA ARG A 284 12.85 -24.03 -1.46
C ARG A 284 14.05 -23.76 -0.58
N GLU A 285 14.00 -22.71 0.27
CA GLU A 285 15.15 -22.37 1.12
C GLU A 285 15.40 -23.40 2.22
N SER A 286 16.67 -23.54 2.64
CA SER A 286 17.03 -24.45 3.72
C SER A 286 16.65 -23.90 5.09
N ASP A 287 16.53 -24.81 6.08
CA ASP A 287 16.30 -24.43 7.47
C ASP A 287 17.42 -23.55 8.03
N GLU A 288 18.67 -23.82 7.61
CA GLU A 288 19.87 -23.05 7.97
C GLU A 288 19.76 -21.60 7.47
N PHE A 289 19.31 -21.40 6.22
CA PHE A 289 19.10 -20.07 5.67
C PHE A 289 18.04 -19.31 6.48
N LEU A 290 16.91 -19.95 6.79
CA LEU A 290 15.84 -19.34 7.57
C LEU A 290 16.30 -18.99 9.00
N ALA A 291 17.08 -19.87 9.63
CA ALA A 291 17.67 -19.58 10.94
C ALA A 291 18.66 -18.41 10.87
N ARG A 292 19.45 -18.32 9.78
CA ARG A 292 20.41 -17.24 9.57
C ARG A 292 19.73 -15.88 9.41
N ILE A 293 18.69 -15.77 8.56
CA ILE A 293 17.94 -14.52 8.40
C ILE A 293 17.19 -14.14 9.68
N ARG A 294 16.67 -15.14 10.43
CA ARG A 294 16.04 -14.89 11.72
C ARG A 294 17.01 -14.25 12.72
N LYS A 295 18.24 -14.78 12.80
CA LYS A 295 19.31 -14.24 13.63
C LYS A 295 19.72 -12.82 13.21
N ALA A 296 19.73 -12.54 11.90
CA ALA A 296 20.02 -11.21 11.36
C ALA A 296 18.91 -10.18 11.63
N GLY A 297 17.75 -10.57 12.17
CA GLY A 297 16.68 -9.65 12.58
C GLY A 297 15.41 -9.73 11.75
N PHE A 298 15.27 -10.64 10.79
CA PHE A 298 14.02 -10.84 10.06
C PHE A 298 12.99 -11.52 10.95
N THR A 299 12.06 -10.74 11.47
CA THR A 299 11.12 -11.19 12.50
C THR A 299 9.74 -11.52 11.98
N GLU A 300 9.31 -10.87 10.89
CA GLU A 300 8.01 -11.13 10.26
C GLU A 300 8.11 -11.06 8.73
N LEU A 301 7.47 -12.03 8.06
CA LEU A 301 7.36 -12.07 6.60
C LEU A 301 5.91 -11.84 6.18
N LEU A 302 5.69 -10.87 5.29
CA LEU A 302 4.39 -10.61 4.69
C LEU A 302 4.28 -11.42 3.39
N ILE A 303 3.27 -12.26 3.29
CA ILE A 303 3.18 -13.25 2.23
C ILE A 303 1.79 -13.28 1.63
N GLY A 304 1.70 -12.96 0.34
CA GLY A 304 0.48 -13.15 -0.43
C GLY A 304 0.28 -14.61 -0.79
N VAL A 305 -0.59 -15.32 -0.07
CA VAL A 305 -1.03 -16.68 -0.41
C VAL A 305 -2.16 -16.62 -1.42
N GLU A 306 -3.12 -15.79 -1.15
CA GLU A 306 -4.32 -15.45 -1.87
C GLU A 306 -5.40 -16.55 -1.84
N SER A 307 -5.11 -17.80 -2.24
CA SER A 307 -6.09 -18.88 -2.28
C SER A 307 -5.56 -20.20 -1.71
N GLY A 308 -6.47 -21.02 -1.20
CA GLY A 308 -6.21 -22.40 -0.79
C GLY A 308 -6.49 -23.42 -1.89
N SER A 309 -7.02 -23.00 -3.04
CA SER A 309 -7.30 -23.85 -4.20
C SER A 309 -6.15 -23.81 -5.21
N ASP A 310 -5.59 -24.97 -5.55
CA ASP A 310 -4.53 -25.07 -6.56
C ASP A 310 -5.00 -24.61 -7.95
N ARG A 311 -6.29 -24.80 -8.28
CA ARG A 311 -6.86 -24.30 -9.53
C ARG A 311 -6.86 -22.78 -9.55
N ILE A 312 -7.25 -22.13 -8.46
CA ILE A 312 -7.25 -20.68 -8.37
C ILE A 312 -5.82 -20.14 -8.35
N LEU A 313 -4.90 -20.75 -7.59
CA LEU A 313 -3.47 -20.37 -7.60
C LEU A 313 -2.88 -20.42 -9.02
N LYS A 314 -3.26 -21.43 -9.80
CA LYS A 314 -2.89 -21.54 -11.23
C LYS A 314 -3.54 -20.44 -12.06
N LEU A 315 -4.84 -20.20 -11.89
CA LEU A 315 -5.59 -19.14 -12.60
C LEU A 315 -4.96 -17.76 -12.42
N ILE A 316 -4.53 -17.45 -11.20
CA ILE A 316 -3.94 -16.15 -10.86
C ILE A 316 -2.41 -16.10 -11.06
N HIS A 317 -1.83 -17.13 -11.63
CA HIS A 317 -0.38 -17.26 -11.93
C HIS A 317 0.52 -17.08 -10.69
N LYS A 318 0.13 -17.69 -9.56
CA LYS A 318 0.91 -17.59 -8.31
C LYS A 318 2.24 -18.34 -8.37
N GLY A 319 2.33 -19.40 -9.19
CA GLY A 319 3.55 -20.18 -9.40
C GLY A 319 3.91 -21.12 -8.25
N PHE A 320 3.00 -21.39 -7.32
CA PHE A 320 3.11 -22.38 -6.26
C PHE A 320 1.77 -23.07 -6.00
N ILE A 321 1.78 -24.15 -5.23
CA ILE A 321 0.62 -24.94 -4.85
C ILE A 321 0.39 -24.92 -3.34
N ARG A 322 -0.80 -25.36 -2.91
CA ARG A 322 -1.24 -25.40 -1.51
C ARG A 322 -0.24 -26.11 -0.59
N GLU A 323 0.33 -27.25 -1.01
CA GLU A 323 1.27 -28.03 -0.18
C GLU A 323 2.55 -27.23 0.11
N GLN A 324 3.01 -26.39 -0.82
CA GLN A 324 4.14 -25.50 -0.58
C GLN A 324 3.84 -24.43 0.47
N VAL A 325 2.58 -23.98 0.57
CA VAL A 325 2.14 -23.04 1.61
C VAL A 325 2.26 -23.68 3.00
N ILE A 326 1.78 -24.93 3.14
CA ILE A 326 1.85 -25.70 4.38
C ILE A 326 3.31 -25.94 4.77
N THR A 327 4.13 -26.36 3.82
CA THR A 327 5.57 -26.58 4.02
C THR A 327 6.29 -25.31 4.48
N ALA A 328 6.07 -24.19 3.80
CA ALA A 328 6.67 -22.91 4.16
C ALA A 328 6.23 -22.46 5.57
N ASN A 329 4.94 -22.63 5.91
CA ASN A 329 4.43 -22.28 7.24
C ASN A 329 5.09 -23.09 8.36
N ARG A 330 5.32 -24.39 8.15
CA ARG A 330 6.04 -25.25 9.11
C ARG A 330 7.52 -24.87 9.25
N LYS A 331 8.20 -24.55 8.14
CA LYS A 331 9.59 -24.06 8.16
C LYS A 331 9.72 -22.74 8.92
N MET A 332 8.81 -21.78 8.68
CA MET A 332 8.79 -20.52 9.42
C MET A 332 8.54 -20.73 10.90
N SER A 333 7.60 -21.61 11.27
CA SER A 333 7.36 -21.99 12.66
C SER A 333 8.62 -22.53 13.33
N LYS A 334 9.33 -23.46 12.68
CA LYS A 334 10.59 -24.04 13.17
C LYS A 334 11.68 -22.99 13.35
N ALA A 335 11.78 -22.03 12.43
CA ALA A 335 12.76 -20.93 12.49
C ALA A 335 12.38 -19.82 13.49
N GLY A 336 11.18 -19.84 14.06
CA GLY A 336 10.67 -18.75 14.91
C GLY A 336 10.47 -17.43 14.16
N ILE A 337 10.18 -17.50 12.86
CA ILE A 337 9.87 -16.35 12.03
C ILE A 337 8.36 -16.16 11.98
N GLY A 338 7.87 -14.97 12.31
CA GLY A 338 6.47 -14.61 12.17
C GLY A 338 6.07 -14.53 10.70
N SER A 339 4.83 -14.93 10.41
CA SER A 339 4.24 -14.74 9.09
C SER A 339 2.95 -13.95 9.17
N LYS A 340 2.76 -13.03 8.23
CA LYS A 340 1.49 -12.33 8.01
C LYS A 340 0.98 -12.71 6.63
N LEU A 341 0.02 -13.61 6.60
CA LEU A 341 -0.51 -14.19 5.36
C LEU A 341 -1.69 -13.38 4.85
N SER A 342 -1.65 -12.96 3.59
CA SER A 342 -2.78 -12.28 2.95
C SER A 342 -3.55 -13.21 2.04
N TRP A 343 -4.87 -12.95 1.93
CA TRP A 343 -5.85 -13.80 1.33
C TRP A 343 -6.85 -13.01 0.50
N MET A 344 -7.24 -13.59 -0.62
CA MET A 344 -8.30 -13.07 -1.48
C MET A 344 -9.22 -14.22 -1.94
N ALA A 345 -10.49 -13.90 -2.16
CA ALA A 345 -11.45 -14.81 -2.78
C ALA A 345 -12.42 -14.01 -3.67
N GLY A 346 -13.20 -14.70 -4.48
CA GLY A 346 -14.08 -14.07 -5.45
C GLY A 346 -13.35 -13.77 -6.76
N PHE A 347 -12.39 -14.59 -7.12
CA PHE A 347 -11.78 -14.54 -8.45
C PHE A 347 -12.77 -15.01 -9.53
N PRO A 348 -12.60 -14.58 -10.79
CA PRO A 348 -13.40 -15.10 -11.89
C PRO A 348 -13.44 -16.63 -11.91
N THR A 349 -14.62 -17.22 -12.05
CA THR A 349 -14.86 -18.68 -12.02
C THR A 349 -14.57 -19.41 -10.72
N GLU A 350 -14.18 -18.73 -9.65
CA GLU A 350 -13.97 -19.36 -8.35
C GLU A 350 -15.30 -19.85 -7.76
N THR A 351 -15.32 -21.08 -7.25
CA THR A 351 -16.50 -21.74 -6.73
C THR A 351 -16.61 -21.60 -5.21
N LYS A 352 -17.83 -21.80 -4.65
CA LYS A 352 -18.04 -21.86 -3.19
C LYS A 352 -17.15 -22.89 -2.50
N ALA A 353 -16.92 -24.04 -3.15
CA ALA A 353 -16.03 -25.06 -2.61
C ALA A 353 -14.61 -24.53 -2.43
N GLU A 354 -14.11 -23.78 -3.40
CA GLU A 354 -12.77 -23.19 -3.36
C GLU A 354 -12.65 -22.03 -2.36
N PHE A 355 -13.73 -21.26 -2.14
CA PHE A 355 -13.77 -20.31 -1.01
C PHE A 355 -13.50 -21.03 0.32
N PHE A 356 -14.10 -22.21 0.48
CA PHE A 356 -13.91 -23.00 1.70
C PHE A 356 -12.56 -23.69 1.76
N GLU A 357 -11.97 -24.13 0.65
CA GLU A 357 -10.58 -24.61 0.62
C GLU A 357 -9.62 -23.53 1.14
N THR A 358 -9.84 -22.26 0.74
CA THR A 358 -9.06 -21.12 1.22
C THR A 358 -9.24 -20.92 2.73
N VAL A 359 -10.46 -20.92 3.21
CA VAL A 359 -10.78 -20.73 4.64
C VAL A 359 -10.25 -21.88 5.49
N ASP A 360 -10.35 -23.12 5.01
CA ASP A 360 -9.81 -24.30 5.69
C ASP A 360 -8.29 -24.22 5.82
N LEU A 361 -7.61 -23.79 4.76
CA LEU A 361 -6.17 -23.57 4.79
C LEU A 361 -5.80 -22.46 5.80
N MET A 362 -6.53 -21.33 5.82
CA MET A 362 -6.32 -20.27 6.81
C MET A 362 -6.37 -20.82 8.25
N LEU A 363 -7.39 -21.62 8.56
CA LEU A 363 -7.55 -22.25 9.88
C LEU A 363 -6.43 -23.24 10.18
N GLN A 364 -6.06 -24.09 9.21
CA GLN A 364 -4.98 -25.06 9.35
C GLN A 364 -3.65 -24.38 9.68
N LEU A 365 -3.27 -23.35 8.93
CA LEU A 365 -1.99 -22.67 9.11
C LEU A 365 -1.86 -21.99 10.47
N THR A 366 -2.96 -21.42 10.98
CA THR A 366 -2.96 -20.84 12.34
C THR A 366 -2.93 -21.89 13.45
N ASP A 367 -3.50 -23.07 13.22
CA ASP A 367 -3.43 -24.18 14.18
C ASP A 367 -2.03 -24.80 14.22
N GLU A 368 -1.33 -24.89 13.09
CA GLU A 368 0.01 -25.49 12.98
C GLU A 368 1.16 -24.54 13.38
N ASN A 369 0.97 -23.22 13.29
CA ASN A 369 2.04 -22.26 13.53
C ASN A 369 1.62 -21.13 14.48
N PRO A 370 2.15 -21.12 15.73
CA PRO A 370 1.84 -20.08 16.71
C PRO A 370 2.36 -18.68 16.32
N PHE A 371 3.26 -18.60 15.35
CA PHE A 371 3.78 -17.32 14.82
C PHE A 371 3.06 -16.85 13.56
N CYS A 372 2.09 -17.63 13.05
CA CYS A 372 1.27 -17.26 11.91
C CYS A 372 0.22 -16.21 12.30
N SER A 373 0.14 -15.15 11.54
CA SER A 373 -0.96 -14.18 11.59
C SER A 373 -1.62 -14.05 10.21
N LEU A 374 -2.88 -13.66 10.19
CA LEU A 374 -3.67 -13.56 8.97
C LEU A 374 -4.15 -12.14 8.75
N THR A 375 -4.22 -11.70 7.49
CA THR A 375 -5.13 -10.60 7.12
C THR A 375 -6.56 -11.14 7.02
N PRO A 376 -7.59 -10.29 7.18
CA PRO A 376 -8.94 -10.67 6.79
C PRO A 376 -8.97 -11.14 5.32
N LEU A 377 -9.88 -12.08 5.01
CA LEU A 377 -10.11 -12.52 3.63
C LEU A 377 -10.60 -11.36 2.77
N GLY A 378 -9.76 -10.87 1.86
CA GLY A 378 -10.12 -9.82 0.92
C GLY A 378 -11.05 -10.33 -0.18
N ILE A 379 -11.89 -9.45 -0.75
CA ILE A 379 -12.66 -9.77 -1.95
C ILE A 379 -11.89 -9.22 -3.15
N TYR A 380 -11.61 -10.09 -4.12
CA TYR A 380 -10.88 -9.70 -5.32
C TYR A 380 -11.58 -8.54 -6.04
N THR A 381 -10.80 -7.53 -6.39
CA THR A 381 -11.26 -6.37 -7.16
C THR A 381 -10.36 -6.23 -8.38
N PRO A 382 -10.91 -6.30 -9.61
CA PRO A 382 -10.12 -6.16 -10.82
C PRO A 382 -9.47 -4.79 -10.92
N TYR A 383 -8.15 -4.74 -11.02
CA TYR A 383 -7.42 -3.49 -11.27
C TYR A 383 -7.11 -3.31 -12.76
N PRO A 384 -7.26 -2.08 -13.26
CA PRO A 384 -7.08 -1.77 -14.68
C PRO A 384 -5.76 -2.28 -15.26
N GLY A 385 -5.81 -2.75 -16.51
CA GLY A 385 -4.64 -3.21 -17.25
C GLY A 385 -4.12 -4.59 -16.86
N THR A 386 -4.62 -5.19 -15.76
CA THR A 386 -4.22 -6.55 -15.38
C THR A 386 -4.90 -7.61 -16.27
N GLU A 387 -4.28 -8.78 -16.41
CA GLU A 387 -4.82 -9.88 -17.22
C GLU A 387 -6.22 -10.28 -16.77
N LEU A 388 -6.44 -10.40 -15.46
CA LEU A 388 -7.75 -10.76 -14.93
C LEU A 388 -8.80 -9.65 -15.10
N TYR A 389 -8.40 -8.38 -15.11
CA TYR A 389 -9.28 -7.25 -15.45
C TYR A 389 -9.78 -7.37 -16.88
N GLU A 390 -8.88 -7.63 -17.83
CA GLU A 390 -9.24 -7.83 -19.23
C GLU A 390 -10.11 -9.07 -19.42
N SER A 391 -9.84 -10.15 -18.68
CA SER A 391 -10.69 -11.34 -18.65
C SER A 391 -12.09 -11.04 -18.12
N CYS A 392 -12.21 -10.25 -17.05
CA CYS A 392 -13.51 -9.82 -16.51
C CYS A 392 -14.30 -9.03 -17.55
N LYS A 393 -13.66 -8.12 -18.27
CA LYS A 393 -14.28 -7.32 -19.33
C LYS A 393 -14.76 -8.17 -20.50
N LYS A 394 -13.91 -9.08 -21.01
CA LYS A 394 -14.19 -9.89 -22.20
C LYS A 394 -15.16 -11.04 -21.94
N SER A 395 -14.98 -11.76 -20.83
CA SER A 395 -15.69 -13.02 -20.56
C SER A 395 -16.95 -12.85 -19.73
N PHE A 396 -17.02 -11.78 -18.92
CA PHE A 396 -18.16 -11.55 -18.01
C PHE A 396 -18.91 -10.25 -18.29
N GLY A 397 -18.51 -9.49 -19.33
CA GLY A 397 -19.15 -8.22 -19.67
C GLY A 397 -19.05 -7.15 -18.58
N ALA A 398 -18.02 -7.25 -17.70
CA ALA A 398 -17.84 -6.28 -16.65
C ALA A 398 -17.58 -4.88 -17.22
N VAL A 399 -18.34 -3.90 -16.71
CA VAL A 399 -18.21 -2.49 -17.12
C VAL A 399 -17.39 -1.76 -16.05
N PHE A 400 -16.39 -1.04 -16.51
CA PHE A 400 -15.48 -0.29 -15.64
C PHE A 400 -15.58 1.21 -15.92
N PRO A 401 -15.20 2.06 -14.96
CA PRO A 401 -15.17 3.50 -15.17
C PRO A 401 -14.25 3.91 -16.33
N GLU A 402 -14.65 4.94 -17.06
CA GLU A 402 -13.88 5.52 -18.16
C GLU A 402 -13.31 6.91 -17.80
N THR A 403 -13.83 7.54 -16.75
CA THR A 403 -13.46 8.87 -16.32
C THR A 403 -12.76 8.86 -14.97
N LEU A 404 -11.97 9.88 -14.68
CA LEU A 404 -11.27 10.01 -13.40
C LEU A 404 -12.26 10.05 -12.22
N ASP A 405 -13.40 10.75 -12.37
CA ASP A 405 -14.47 10.77 -11.36
C ASP A 405 -15.05 9.38 -11.11
N GLY A 406 -15.29 8.62 -12.16
CA GLY A 406 -15.76 7.24 -12.05
C GLY A 406 -14.78 6.35 -11.29
N TRP A 407 -13.48 6.50 -11.53
CA TRP A 407 -12.44 5.78 -10.81
C TRP A 407 -12.31 6.20 -9.34
N ALA A 408 -12.71 7.43 -8.98
CA ALA A 408 -12.74 7.89 -7.59
C ALA A 408 -13.72 7.09 -6.72
N ASP A 409 -14.77 6.52 -7.33
CA ASP A 409 -15.78 5.68 -6.68
C ASP A 409 -15.47 4.19 -6.72
N TYR A 410 -14.42 3.80 -7.46
CA TYR A 410 -14.02 2.41 -7.63
C TYR A 410 -13.27 1.91 -6.39
N GLN A 411 -13.98 1.18 -5.53
CA GLN A 411 -13.44 0.70 -4.25
C GLN A 411 -13.74 -0.78 -4.06
N TRP A 412 -12.82 -1.50 -3.46
CA TRP A 412 -12.98 -2.91 -3.08
C TRP A 412 -14.16 -3.16 -2.11
N GLN A 413 -14.58 -2.15 -1.36
CA GLN A 413 -15.71 -2.22 -0.43
C GLN A 413 -17.08 -2.07 -1.13
N LYS A 414 -17.11 -1.50 -2.32
CA LYS A 414 -18.29 -1.42 -3.15
C LYS A 414 -18.27 -2.60 -4.11
N ASN A 415 -19.39 -3.28 -4.26
CA ASN A 415 -19.50 -4.46 -5.14
C ASN A 415 -19.21 -4.07 -6.60
N ASN A 416 -17.94 -4.04 -6.97
CA ASN A 416 -17.50 -3.84 -8.35
C ASN A 416 -17.34 -5.18 -9.11
N ASN A 417 -17.69 -6.31 -8.45
CA ASN A 417 -17.52 -7.65 -8.99
C ASN A 417 -18.80 -8.09 -9.67
N LEU A 418 -19.04 -7.56 -10.86
CA LEU A 418 -20.22 -7.90 -11.71
C LEU A 418 -20.28 -9.37 -12.13
N PHE A 419 -19.21 -10.13 -11.89
CA PHE A 419 -19.12 -11.56 -12.20
C PHE A 419 -19.39 -12.47 -10.99
N LEU A 420 -19.59 -11.92 -9.79
CA LEU A 420 -19.99 -12.69 -8.62
C LEU A 420 -21.51 -12.73 -8.48
N ASP A 421 -22.02 -13.95 -8.24
CA ASP A 421 -23.41 -14.11 -7.82
C ASP A 421 -23.65 -13.34 -6.51
N PRO A 422 -24.83 -12.68 -6.34
CA PRO A 422 -25.15 -11.95 -5.12
C PRO A 422 -25.08 -12.79 -3.84
N ASP A 423 -25.37 -14.10 -3.91
CA ASP A 423 -25.27 -15.01 -2.77
C ASP A 423 -23.80 -15.31 -2.44
N ASP A 424 -22.94 -15.44 -3.43
CA ASP A 424 -21.51 -15.62 -3.26
C ASP A 424 -20.88 -14.38 -2.69
N PHE A 425 -21.26 -13.21 -3.16
CA PHE A 425 -20.80 -11.95 -2.58
C PHE A 425 -21.22 -11.81 -1.11
N ARG A 426 -22.48 -12.17 -0.76
CA ARG A 426 -22.92 -12.19 0.64
C ARG A 426 -22.13 -13.17 1.48
N LEU A 427 -21.85 -14.37 0.95
CA LEU A 427 -21.01 -15.36 1.63
C LEU A 427 -19.60 -14.85 1.86
N LEU A 428 -18.96 -14.29 0.84
CA LEU A 428 -17.61 -13.72 0.95
C LEU A 428 -17.55 -12.57 1.96
N THR A 429 -18.55 -11.70 1.98
CA THR A 429 -18.65 -10.63 3.00
C THR A 429 -18.71 -11.22 4.41
N ARG A 430 -19.48 -12.30 4.60
CA ARG A 430 -19.55 -13.02 5.88
C ARG A 430 -18.24 -13.68 6.25
N LEU A 431 -17.56 -14.30 5.29
CA LEU A 431 -16.25 -14.91 5.48
C LEU A 431 -15.16 -13.86 5.78
N ASN A 432 -15.20 -12.67 5.12
CA ASN A 432 -14.31 -11.57 5.46
C ASN A 432 -14.44 -11.18 6.94
N VAL A 433 -15.66 -11.03 7.44
CA VAL A 433 -15.90 -10.71 8.85
C VAL A 433 -15.44 -11.86 9.76
N ALA A 434 -15.80 -13.10 9.44
CA ALA A 434 -15.45 -14.29 10.24
C ALA A 434 -13.93 -14.47 10.31
N SER A 435 -13.21 -14.24 9.22
CA SER A 435 -11.76 -14.43 9.14
C SER A 435 -10.98 -13.51 10.10
N ARG A 436 -11.56 -12.37 10.51
CA ARG A 436 -10.97 -11.48 11.53
C ARG A 436 -10.83 -12.17 12.90
N PHE A 437 -11.62 -13.21 13.15
CA PHE A 437 -11.61 -14.01 14.38
C PHE A 437 -10.78 -15.29 14.30
N PHE A 438 -10.09 -15.54 13.18
CA PHE A 438 -9.22 -16.72 13.05
C PHE A 438 -7.88 -16.51 13.76
N ASP A 439 -7.42 -15.27 13.87
CA ASP A 439 -6.15 -14.92 14.50
C ASP A 439 -6.34 -14.12 15.79
N PRO A 440 -6.04 -14.72 16.97
CA PRO A 440 -6.13 -14.02 18.26
C PRO A 440 -5.22 -12.79 18.35
N LYS A 441 -4.13 -12.77 17.60
CA LYS A 441 -3.14 -11.69 17.65
C LYS A 441 -3.67 -10.40 17.03
N LEU A 442 -4.63 -10.48 16.11
CA LEU A 442 -5.26 -9.31 15.53
C LEU A 442 -5.89 -8.42 16.61
N PHE A 443 -6.53 -9.03 17.61
CA PHE A 443 -7.22 -8.33 18.71
C PHE A 443 -6.26 -7.86 19.82
N GLN A 444 -5.07 -8.43 19.93
CA GLN A 444 -4.06 -7.92 20.85
C GLN A 444 -3.58 -6.51 20.49
N ARG A 445 -3.84 -6.07 19.26
CA ARG A 445 -3.49 -4.72 18.76
C ARG A 445 -4.52 -3.66 19.18
N PHE A 446 -5.79 -4.06 19.28
CA PHE A 446 -6.89 -3.18 19.60
C PHE A 446 -7.15 -3.22 21.11
N GLY A 447 -6.71 -2.24 21.85
CA GLY A 447 -7.15 -2.09 23.21
C GLY A 447 -6.25 -1.19 24.03
N GLN A 448 -6.81 -0.10 24.55
CA GLN A 448 -6.26 0.53 25.73
C GLN A 448 -6.12 -0.53 26.81
N LYS A 449 -5.03 -0.52 27.58
CA LYS A 449 -4.67 -1.53 28.59
C LYS A 449 -5.85 -1.94 29.51
N ARG A 450 -6.79 -1.03 29.75
CA ARG A 450 -7.95 -1.19 30.64
C ARG A 450 -9.01 -2.19 30.12
N PHE A 451 -9.17 -2.36 28.80
CA PHE A 451 -10.18 -3.25 28.20
C PHE A 451 -9.59 -4.50 27.56
N ARG A 452 -8.28 -4.65 27.57
CA ARG A 452 -7.57 -5.75 26.91
C ARG A 452 -8.03 -7.13 27.38
N PHE A 453 -8.29 -7.29 28.68
CA PHE A 453 -8.75 -8.57 29.24
C PHE A 453 -10.15 -8.93 28.72
N LEU A 454 -11.08 -7.98 28.70
CA LEU A 454 -12.44 -8.19 28.18
C LEU A 454 -12.43 -8.52 26.69
N ILE A 455 -11.64 -7.80 25.91
CA ILE A 455 -11.48 -8.04 24.46
C ILE A 455 -10.89 -9.43 24.22
N MET A 456 -9.88 -9.83 24.99
CA MET A 456 -9.28 -11.16 24.87
C MET A 456 -10.24 -12.27 25.32
N ALA A 457 -10.98 -12.11 26.39
CA ALA A 457 -11.99 -13.06 26.84
C ALA A 457 -13.11 -13.23 25.81
N LEU A 458 -13.62 -12.12 25.27
CA LEU A 458 -14.61 -12.13 24.17
C LEU A 458 -14.05 -12.82 22.93
N TYR A 459 -12.79 -12.54 22.58
CA TYR A 459 -12.16 -13.17 21.44
C TYR A 459 -12.03 -14.69 21.62
N TYR A 460 -11.50 -15.17 22.75
CA TYR A 460 -11.31 -16.61 22.98
C TYR A 460 -12.64 -17.38 23.02
N THR A 461 -13.68 -16.81 23.60
CA THR A 461 -15.00 -17.46 23.66
C THR A 461 -15.72 -17.39 22.31
N TYR A 462 -15.80 -16.22 21.73
CA TYR A 462 -16.55 -15.97 20.50
C TYR A 462 -15.78 -16.41 19.24
N GLY A 463 -14.46 -16.24 19.23
CA GLY A 463 -13.59 -16.71 18.15
C GLY A 463 -13.63 -18.22 17.98
N SER A 464 -13.65 -18.99 19.09
CA SER A 464 -13.81 -20.45 19.05
C SER A 464 -15.17 -20.86 18.44
N LEU A 465 -16.25 -20.15 18.80
CA LEU A 465 -17.57 -20.35 18.22
C LEU A 465 -17.59 -20.05 16.71
N ILE A 466 -16.98 -18.93 16.29
CA ILE A 466 -16.89 -18.58 14.87
C ILE A 466 -16.10 -19.64 14.09
N ARG A 467 -14.94 -20.08 14.60
CA ARG A 467 -14.15 -21.15 13.98
C ARG A 467 -14.97 -22.44 13.83
N LEU A 468 -15.73 -22.83 14.86
CA LEU A 468 -16.64 -23.99 14.80
C LEU A 468 -17.72 -23.80 13.73
N ARG A 469 -18.38 -22.63 13.69
CA ARG A 469 -19.43 -22.30 12.70
C ARG A 469 -18.87 -22.35 11.27
N VAL A 470 -17.69 -21.77 11.04
CA VAL A 470 -17.01 -21.80 9.75
C VAL A 470 -16.68 -23.24 9.33
N ARG A 471 -16.13 -24.05 10.24
CA ARG A 471 -15.88 -25.49 9.97
C ARG A 471 -17.16 -26.27 9.67
N ARG A 472 -18.30 -25.88 10.27
CA ARG A 472 -19.62 -26.44 10.00
C ARG A 472 -20.36 -25.82 8.83
N ARG A 473 -19.75 -24.86 8.12
CA ARG A 473 -20.36 -24.10 7.00
C ARG A 473 -21.67 -23.39 7.37
N PHE A 474 -21.83 -23.02 8.65
CA PHE A 474 -23.05 -22.40 9.18
C PHE A 474 -22.90 -20.89 9.29
N PHE A 475 -23.57 -20.13 8.41
CA PHE A 475 -23.52 -18.65 8.32
C PHE A 475 -24.89 -17.99 8.47
N GLY A 476 -25.90 -18.73 8.95
CA GLY A 476 -27.30 -18.23 9.05
C GLY A 476 -27.47 -17.06 10.02
N LEU A 477 -26.79 -17.11 11.17
CA LEU A 477 -26.84 -16.08 12.21
C LEU A 477 -25.43 -15.52 12.41
N MET A 478 -25.23 -14.23 12.09
CA MET A 478 -23.95 -13.55 12.25
C MET A 478 -24.15 -12.17 12.92
N PRO A 479 -24.51 -12.14 14.23
CA PRO A 479 -24.69 -10.88 14.97
C PRO A 479 -23.42 -10.03 15.01
N GLU A 480 -22.25 -10.67 14.86
CA GLU A 480 -20.95 -10.00 14.77
C GLU A 480 -20.88 -8.99 13.61
N ILE A 481 -21.56 -9.23 12.50
CA ILE A 481 -21.60 -8.28 11.37
C ILE A 481 -22.28 -6.99 11.82
N THR A 482 -23.44 -7.12 12.49
CA THR A 482 -24.20 -5.97 13.00
C THR A 482 -23.40 -5.21 14.06
N ILE A 483 -22.75 -5.94 14.97
CA ILE A 483 -21.94 -5.35 16.04
C ILE A 483 -20.71 -4.63 15.45
N LEU A 484 -19.99 -5.27 14.52
CA LEU A 484 -18.82 -4.65 13.90
C LEU A 484 -19.18 -3.43 13.05
N ASN A 485 -20.27 -3.50 12.28
CA ASN A 485 -20.75 -2.35 11.51
C ASN A 485 -21.18 -1.21 12.45
N TRP A 486 -21.85 -1.53 13.55
CA TRP A 486 -22.21 -0.53 14.57
C TRP A 486 -20.97 0.09 15.22
N LEU A 487 -19.99 -0.72 15.62
CA LEU A 487 -18.73 -0.23 16.18
C LEU A 487 -17.94 0.62 15.19
N GLN A 488 -17.90 0.22 13.93
CA GLN A 488 -17.22 0.95 12.87
C GLN A 488 -17.89 2.31 12.62
N ASN A 489 -19.21 2.35 12.55
CA ASN A 489 -19.95 3.59 12.41
C ASN A 489 -19.78 4.49 13.64
N TYR A 490 -19.92 3.93 14.85
CA TYR A 490 -19.68 4.68 16.09
C TYR A 490 -18.27 5.27 16.17
N TYR A 491 -17.27 4.52 15.74
CA TYR A 491 -15.88 4.97 15.73
C TYR A 491 -15.66 6.07 14.69
N ILE A 492 -16.21 5.93 13.49
CA ILE A 492 -16.18 6.95 12.43
C ILE A 492 -16.88 8.24 12.93
N ASP A 493 -18.07 8.12 13.50
CA ASP A 493 -18.83 9.25 14.05
C ASP A 493 -18.07 9.93 15.21
N SER A 494 -17.39 9.16 16.05
CA SER A 494 -16.60 9.70 17.15
C SER A 494 -15.37 10.48 16.67
N ILE A 495 -14.76 10.05 15.56
CA ILE A 495 -13.66 10.76 14.91
C ILE A 495 -14.18 12.06 14.27
N HIS A 496 -15.28 11.99 13.53
CA HIS A 496 -15.90 13.19 12.95
C HIS A 496 -16.26 14.23 14.01
N LYS A 497 -16.82 13.80 15.14
CA LYS A 497 -17.13 14.71 16.27
C LYS A 497 -15.89 15.32 16.90
N LYS A 498 -14.79 14.56 17.04
CA LYS A 498 -13.51 15.10 17.52
C LYS A 498 -12.87 16.07 16.53
N CYS A 499 -12.93 15.81 15.24
CA CYS A 499 -12.46 16.74 14.23
C CYS A 499 -13.29 18.04 14.25
N GLN A 500 -14.63 17.96 14.34
CA GLN A 500 -15.49 19.13 14.47
C GLN A 500 -15.27 19.92 15.77
N SER A 501 -15.05 19.24 16.90
CA SER A 501 -14.78 19.92 18.17
C SER A 501 -13.42 20.63 18.17
N HIS A 502 -12.42 20.10 17.49
CA HIS A 502 -11.15 20.82 17.29
C HIS A 502 -11.26 21.99 16.32
N GLN A 503 -12.08 21.87 15.27
CA GLN A 503 -12.37 22.99 14.36
C GLN A 503 -13.12 24.11 15.07
N ASN A 504 -14.11 23.81 15.90
CA ASN A 504 -14.86 24.79 16.68
C ASN A 504 -14.02 25.43 17.81
N ALA A 505 -13.07 24.70 18.39
CA ALA A 505 -12.13 25.26 19.39
C ALA A 505 -11.06 26.17 18.75
N ALA A 506 -10.70 25.93 17.50
CA ALA A 506 -9.77 26.78 16.74
C ALA A 506 -10.44 28.01 16.13
N ALA A 507 -11.76 27.98 15.93
CA ALA A 507 -12.55 29.12 15.43
C ALA A 507 -13.08 30.08 16.55
N GLY A 508 -12.85 29.71 17.81
CA GLY A 508 -13.29 30.46 19.00
C GLY A 508 -12.18 31.21 19.75
N ASN A 509 -10.97 31.24 19.20
CA ASN A 509 -9.86 32.09 19.61
C ASN A 509 -9.47 32.96 18.41
#